data_ed6113232c891cf84bd5a646cf09da81
#
_entry.id   ed6113232c891cf84bd5a646cf09da81
#
_cell.length_a   1.000
_cell.length_b   1.000
_cell.length_c   1.000
_cell.angle_alpha   90.00
_cell.angle_beta   90.00
_cell.angle_gamma   90.00
#
_symmetry.space_group_name_H-M   'P 1'
#
loop_
_entity.id
_entity.type
_entity.pdbx_description
1 polymer ?
#
loop_
_entity_poly.entity_id
_entity_poly.type
_entity_poly.pdbx_seq_one_letter_code
_entity_poly.pdbx_strand_id
1 'polypeptide(L)'
;LLGLGCSPYVVSLLGNDHNGNTMQEMFADLGIRNELFYTDHPTITKTRVIGNSQQVVRLDFETENECLNEETEQKLLDAVKRALPEVDIVVISDYGKGVCNDTVCQQVISASAGQGKKVIIDPKGTNWEKYRSATIITPNLKELSAVSGMDVRNEDKEIHSAADRILKEYNLTSLLVTRSEKGMSYIAPEVSQDIPTEAREVYDVSGAGDTVVATLAAALAAGIPI
;
A
#
# COMPACT_ATOMS: atom_id res chain seq x y z
N LEU A 1 -0.10 -1.02 -12.30
CA LEU A 1 0.75 0.09 -12.77
C LEU A 1 1.20 -0.10 -14.22
N LEU A 2 1.77 -1.24 -14.61
CA LEU A 2 2.18 -1.48 -16.02
C LEU A 2 1.02 -1.30 -17.00
N GLY A 3 -0.16 -1.88 -16.69
CA GLY A 3 -1.36 -1.73 -17.51
C GLY A 3 -1.89 -0.28 -17.61
N LEU A 4 -1.42 0.61 -16.76
CA LEU A 4 -1.70 2.06 -16.81
C LEU A 4 -0.58 2.87 -17.49
N GLY A 5 0.41 2.20 -18.08
CA GLY A 5 1.53 2.84 -18.79
C GLY A 5 2.62 3.38 -17.85
N CYS A 6 2.62 3.01 -16.59
CA CYS A 6 3.68 3.39 -15.65
C CYS A 6 4.89 2.46 -15.75
N SER A 7 6.05 2.95 -15.34
CA SER A 7 7.31 2.19 -15.21
C SER A 7 7.61 1.93 -13.73
N PRO A 8 7.12 0.85 -13.13
CA PRO A 8 7.33 0.57 -11.71
C PRO A 8 8.79 0.23 -11.41
N TYR A 9 9.24 0.66 -10.23
CA TYR A 9 10.49 0.25 -9.62
C TYR A 9 10.17 -0.38 -8.26
N VAL A 10 10.51 -1.65 -8.08
CA VAL A 10 10.14 -2.41 -6.88
C VAL A 10 11.35 -2.61 -5.98
N VAL A 11 11.23 -2.23 -4.71
CA VAL A 11 12.20 -2.53 -3.65
C VAL A 11 11.50 -3.40 -2.62
N SER A 12 12.01 -4.61 -2.39
CA SER A 12 11.36 -5.56 -1.47
C SER A 12 12.31 -6.68 -1.04
N LEU A 13 11.75 -7.64 -0.29
CA LEU A 13 12.43 -8.86 0.14
C LEU A 13 11.88 -10.07 -0.60
N LEU A 14 12.72 -11.06 -0.78
CA LEU A 14 12.37 -12.39 -1.25
C LEU A 14 13.03 -13.47 -0.39
N GLY A 15 12.42 -14.62 -0.30
CA GLY A 15 13.08 -15.82 0.19
C GLY A 15 14.06 -16.39 -0.85
N ASN A 16 15.09 -17.04 -0.37
CA ASN A 16 16.04 -17.79 -1.24
C ASN A 16 15.44 -19.18 -1.56
N ASP A 17 14.32 -19.19 -2.31
CA ASP A 17 13.54 -20.38 -2.62
C ASP A 17 12.99 -20.35 -4.06
N HIS A 18 12.26 -21.39 -4.43
CA HIS A 18 11.65 -21.50 -5.76
C HIS A 18 10.68 -20.35 -6.06
N ASN A 19 9.86 -19.92 -5.09
CA ASN A 19 8.89 -18.85 -5.28
C ASN A 19 9.60 -17.49 -5.46
N GLY A 20 10.69 -17.24 -4.73
CA GLY A 20 11.53 -16.06 -4.91
C GLY A 20 12.15 -15.99 -6.30
N ASN A 21 12.69 -17.11 -6.80
CA ASN A 21 13.22 -17.19 -8.15
C ASN A 21 12.13 -16.95 -9.20
N THR A 22 10.95 -17.55 -9.02
CA THR A 22 9.79 -17.31 -9.91
C THR A 22 9.40 -15.84 -9.95
N MET A 23 9.38 -15.16 -8.79
CA MET A 23 9.09 -13.70 -8.76
C MET A 23 10.14 -12.88 -9.51
N GLN A 24 11.42 -13.22 -9.39
CA GLN A 24 12.48 -12.54 -10.15
C GLN A 24 12.31 -12.74 -11.66
N GLU A 25 12.04 -13.97 -12.10
CA GLU A 25 11.76 -14.28 -13.51
C GLU A 25 10.57 -13.46 -14.03
N MET A 26 9.46 -13.42 -13.27
CA MET A 26 8.29 -12.63 -13.64
C MET A 26 8.60 -11.13 -13.76
N PHE A 27 9.39 -10.57 -12.86
CA PHE A 27 9.80 -9.16 -12.96
C PHE A 27 10.68 -8.90 -14.18
N ALA A 28 11.58 -9.82 -14.51
CA ALA A 28 12.41 -9.73 -15.70
C ALA A 28 11.57 -9.81 -16.99
N ASP A 29 10.65 -10.76 -17.08
CA ASP A 29 9.75 -10.95 -18.22
C ASP A 29 8.83 -9.73 -18.47
N LEU A 30 8.38 -9.09 -17.38
CA LEU A 30 7.55 -7.89 -17.44
C LEU A 30 8.37 -6.60 -17.61
N GLY A 31 9.69 -6.67 -17.60
CA GLY A 31 10.56 -5.49 -17.68
C GLY A 31 10.46 -4.57 -16.44
N ILE A 32 10.08 -5.11 -15.29
CA ILE A 32 9.97 -4.36 -14.04
C ILE A 32 11.36 -4.16 -13.43
N ARG A 33 11.77 -2.92 -13.26
CA ARG A 33 13.00 -2.60 -12.52
C ARG A 33 12.81 -2.92 -11.05
N ASN A 34 13.81 -3.57 -10.46
CA ASN A 34 13.71 -3.95 -9.06
C ASN A 34 15.06 -4.03 -8.35
N GLU A 35 15.05 -3.86 -7.04
CA GLU A 35 16.10 -4.24 -6.10
C GLU A 35 15.48 -5.15 -5.03
N LEU A 36 15.76 -6.44 -5.11
CA LEU A 36 15.19 -7.47 -4.25
C LEU A 36 16.30 -8.06 -3.40
N PHE A 37 16.10 -8.09 -2.09
CA PHE A 37 17.05 -8.61 -1.13
C PHE A 37 16.57 -9.96 -0.62
N TYR A 38 17.47 -10.94 -0.64
CA TYR A 38 17.15 -12.28 -0.15
C TYR A 38 17.22 -12.34 1.38
N THR A 39 16.29 -13.08 1.96
CA THR A 39 16.23 -13.41 3.38
C THR A 39 16.34 -14.91 3.59
N ASP A 40 16.63 -15.33 4.81
CA ASP A 40 16.63 -16.74 5.20
C ASP A 40 15.22 -17.32 5.36
N HIS A 41 14.18 -16.47 5.32
CA HIS A 41 12.79 -16.87 5.38
C HIS A 41 12.25 -17.21 4.00
N PRO A 42 11.32 -18.16 3.88
CA PRO A 42 10.69 -18.49 2.61
C PRO A 42 9.87 -17.31 2.08
N THR A 43 9.78 -17.21 0.75
CA THR A 43 8.93 -16.23 0.08
C THR A 43 7.48 -16.42 0.52
N ILE A 44 6.86 -15.35 1.04
CA ILE A 44 5.48 -15.38 1.49
C ILE A 44 4.56 -15.76 0.34
N THR A 45 3.80 -16.82 0.53
CA THR A 45 2.95 -17.39 -0.52
C THR A 45 1.54 -17.60 -0.02
N LYS A 46 0.57 -17.15 -0.80
CA LYS A 46 -0.86 -17.34 -0.54
C LYS A 46 -1.49 -18.18 -1.64
N THR A 47 -1.71 -19.45 -1.36
CA THR A 47 -2.28 -20.40 -2.31
C THR A 47 -3.79 -20.51 -2.12
N ARG A 48 -4.55 -20.26 -3.18
CA ARG A 48 -6.01 -20.44 -3.19
C ARG A 48 -6.35 -21.67 -3.99
N VAL A 49 -7.00 -22.64 -3.32
CA VAL A 49 -7.54 -23.82 -3.99
C VAL A 49 -8.97 -23.52 -4.42
N ILE A 50 -9.21 -23.54 -5.73
CA ILE A 50 -10.51 -23.25 -6.33
C ILE A 50 -11.11 -24.54 -6.84
N GLY A 51 -12.35 -24.83 -6.47
CA GLY A 51 -13.14 -25.95 -6.98
C GLY A 51 -14.55 -25.48 -7.37
N ASN A 52 -15.04 -25.86 -8.56
CA ASN A 52 -16.36 -25.45 -9.08
C ASN A 52 -16.59 -23.93 -8.99
N SER A 53 -15.61 -23.12 -9.37
CA SER A 53 -15.64 -21.65 -9.30
C SER A 53 -15.80 -21.07 -7.89
N GLN A 54 -15.55 -21.86 -6.85
CA GLN A 54 -15.57 -21.41 -5.46
C GLN A 54 -14.22 -21.65 -4.79
N GLN A 55 -13.80 -20.70 -3.95
CA GLN A 55 -12.60 -20.90 -3.13
C GLN A 55 -12.90 -21.92 -2.03
N VAL A 56 -12.27 -23.10 -2.12
CA VAL A 56 -12.41 -24.21 -1.14
C VAL A 56 -11.57 -23.92 0.10
N VAL A 57 -10.29 -23.53 -0.10
CA VAL A 57 -9.36 -23.25 0.99
C VAL A 57 -8.30 -22.26 0.53
N ARG A 58 -7.77 -21.47 1.47
CA ARG A 58 -6.56 -20.67 1.29
C ARG A 58 -5.49 -21.18 2.25
N LEU A 59 -4.30 -21.41 1.72
CA LEU A 59 -3.12 -21.80 2.47
C LEU A 59 -2.17 -20.61 2.47
N ASP A 60 -1.84 -20.08 3.64
CA ASP A 60 -0.91 -18.97 3.82
C ASP A 60 0.41 -19.53 4.36
N PHE A 61 1.46 -19.47 3.52
CA PHE A 61 2.82 -19.84 3.89
C PHE A 61 3.57 -18.58 4.24
N GLU A 62 3.68 -18.29 5.51
CA GLU A 62 4.28 -17.07 6.04
C GLU A 62 4.95 -17.36 7.39
N THR A 63 6.01 -16.62 7.71
CA THR A 63 6.68 -16.69 9.00
C THR A 63 6.12 -15.58 9.91
N GLU A 64 5.77 -15.93 11.13
CA GLU A 64 5.37 -14.94 12.12
C GLU A 64 6.56 -14.08 12.56
N ASN A 65 6.35 -12.76 12.68
CA ASN A 65 7.29 -11.78 13.21
C ASN A 65 8.65 -11.70 12.46
N GLU A 66 8.62 -11.55 11.14
CA GLU A 66 9.82 -11.21 10.39
C GLU A 66 10.30 -9.80 10.77
N CYS A 67 11.32 -9.75 11.63
CA CYS A 67 12.07 -8.51 11.84
C CYS A 67 13.19 -8.44 10.82
N LEU A 68 13.25 -7.36 10.06
CA LEU A 68 14.42 -7.04 9.27
C LEU A 68 15.63 -6.94 10.20
N ASN A 69 16.73 -7.61 9.85
CA ASN A 69 18.00 -7.30 10.49
C ASN A 69 18.50 -5.93 10.00
N GLU A 70 19.30 -5.27 10.81
CA GLU A 70 19.80 -3.91 10.52
C GLU A 70 20.52 -3.79 9.17
N GLU A 71 21.26 -4.82 8.76
CA GLU A 71 22.00 -4.83 7.50
C GLU A 71 21.04 -4.84 6.30
N THR A 72 20.00 -5.69 6.34
CA THR A 72 19.00 -5.77 5.26
C THR A 72 18.14 -4.52 5.22
N GLU A 73 17.76 -3.98 6.38
CA GLU A 73 17.05 -2.72 6.49
C GLU A 73 17.83 -1.58 5.84
N GLN A 74 19.12 -1.46 6.15
CA GLN A 74 19.96 -0.43 5.55
C GLN A 74 20.11 -0.59 4.03
N LYS A 75 20.29 -1.81 3.53
CA LYS A 75 20.36 -2.09 2.09
C LYS A 75 19.06 -1.67 1.38
N LEU A 76 17.91 -1.98 1.98
CA LEU A 76 16.60 -1.60 1.44
C LEU A 76 16.45 -0.07 1.39
N LEU A 77 16.79 0.62 2.47
CA LEU A 77 16.74 2.07 2.54
C LEU A 77 17.69 2.75 1.54
N ASP A 78 18.87 2.20 1.35
CA ASP A 78 19.83 2.70 0.36
C ASP A 78 19.33 2.50 -1.08
N ALA A 79 18.66 1.36 -1.34
CA ALA A 79 18.00 1.12 -2.62
C ALA A 79 16.89 2.15 -2.90
N VAL A 80 16.04 2.40 -1.92
CA VAL A 80 15.00 3.44 -2.03
C VAL A 80 15.63 4.81 -2.31
N LYS A 81 16.67 5.20 -1.55
CA LYS A 81 17.35 6.48 -1.75
C LYS A 81 17.95 6.63 -3.15
N ARG A 82 18.47 5.53 -3.75
CA ARG A 82 18.96 5.53 -5.13
C ARG A 82 17.84 5.69 -6.15
N ALA A 83 16.69 5.06 -5.90
CA ALA A 83 15.55 5.10 -6.81
C ALA A 83 14.79 6.45 -6.77
N LEU A 84 14.74 7.13 -5.63
CA LEU A 84 13.95 8.36 -5.42
C LEU A 84 14.15 9.45 -6.49
N PRO A 85 15.36 9.77 -6.98
CA PRO A 85 15.54 10.77 -8.04
C PRO A 85 14.90 10.39 -9.37
N GLU A 86 14.68 9.09 -9.62
CA GLU A 86 14.22 8.55 -10.89
C GLU A 86 12.70 8.30 -10.94
N VAL A 87 12.00 8.48 -9.83
CA VAL A 87 10.56 8.20 -9.74
C VAL A 87 9.75 9.48 -9.48
N ASP A 88 8.51 9.50 -9.92
CA ASP A 88 7.60 10.63 -9.74
C ASP A 88 6.83 10.53 -8.42
N ILE A 89 6.59 9.32 -7.96
CA ILE A 89 5.78 9.02 -6.77
C ILE A 89 6.28 7.77 -6.06
N VAL A 90 6.05 7.68 -4.77
CA VAL A 90 6.36 6.50 -3.95
C VAL A 90 5.08 5.87 -3.46
N VAL A 91 5.01 4.54 -3.53
CA VAL A 91 3.93 3.74 -2.94
C VAL A 91 4.53 2.80 -1.90
N ILE A 92 4.03 2.86 -0.68
CA ILE A 92 4.30 1.87 0.37
C ILE A 92 3.07 0.97 0.45
N SER A 93 3.21 -0.28 -0.01
CA SER A 93 2.17 -1.30 0.09
C SER A 93 2.50 -2.20 1.27
N ASP A 94 1.83 -1.96 2.39
CA ASP A 94 2.10 -2.69 3.63
C ASP A 94 1.17 -3.89 3.78
N TYR A 95 1.76 -5.06 3.93
CA TYR A 95 1.04 -6.32 4.22
C TYR A 95 1.25 -6.79 5.66
N GLY A 96 1.95 -6.00 6.50
CA GLY A 96 2.26 -6.36 7.89
C GLY A 96 3.21 -7.56 8.00
N LYS A 97 4.16 -7.66 7.07
CA LYS A 97 5.09 -8.80 6.95
C LYS A 97 6.56 -8.40 7.12
N GLY A 98 6.83 -7.40 7.95
CA GLY A 98 8.16 -7.02 8.39
C GLY A 98 8.89 -5.99 7.54
N VAL A 99 8.66 -5.93 6.22
CA VAL A 99 9.34 -4.97 5.33
C VAL A 99 9.02 -3.52 5.71
N CYS A 100 7.74 -3.23 5.91
CA CYS A 100 7.24 -1.91 6.24
C CYS A 100 7.19 -1.70 7.78
N ASN A 101 8.34 -1.82 8.44
CA ASN A 101 8.47 -1.49 9.86
C ASN A 101 8.50 0.04 10.08
N ASP A 102 8.55 0.46 11.34
CA ASP A 102 8.49 1.87 11.72
C ASP A 102 9.68 2.67 11.13
N THR A 103 10.89 2.12 11.19
CA THR A 103 12.11 2.75 10.67
C THR A 103 12.04 2.91 9.16
N VAL A 104 11.72 1.86 8.44
CA VAL A 104 11.64 1.88 6.96
C VAL A 104 10.59 2.88 6.50
N CYS A 105 9.36 2.79 7.03
CA CYS A 105 8.29 3.70 6.63
C CYS A 105 8.67 5.16 6.87
N GLN A 106 9.15 5.52 8.07
CA GLN A 106 9.49 6.89 8.41
C GLN A 106 10.68 7.42 7.60
N GLN A 107 11.70 6.61 7.35
CA GLN A 107 12.83 7.03 6.54
C GLN A 107 12.44 7.21 5.07
N VAL A 108 11.59 6.33 4.50
CA VAL A 108 11.09 6.46 3.13
C VAL A 108 10.22 7.72 2.99
N ILE A 109 9.29 7.97 3.92
CA ILE A 109 8.44 9.16 3.92
C ILE A 109 9.29 10.43 4.00
N SER A 110 10.23 10.49 4.95
CA SER A 110 11.11 11.64 5.15
C SER A 110 12.00 11.91 3.92
N ALA A 111 12.63 10.87 3.38
CA ALA A 111 13.50 10.99 2.19
C ALA A 111 12.69 11.46 0.96
N SER A 112 11.48 10.94 0.79
CA SER A 112 10.57 11.34 -0.29
C SER A 112 10.16 12.80 -0.18
N ALA A 113 9.76 13.23 1.03
CA ALA A 113 9.41 14.62 1.31
C ALA A 113 10.58 15.56 1.04
N GLY A 114 11.82 15.18 1.41
CA GLY A 114 13.04 15.94 1.13
C GLY A 114 13.32 16.14 -0.37
N GLN A 115 12.74 15.34 -1.24
CA GLN A 115 12.82 15.46 -2.70
C GLN A 115 11.51 15.95 -3.35
N GLY A 116 10.53 16.39 -2.54
CA GLY A 116 9.23 16.86 -3.02
C GLY A 116 8.36 15.75 -3.64
N LYS A 117 8.65 14.48 -3.33
CA LYS A 117 7.88 13.32 -3.83
C LYS A 117 6.70 13.01 -2.91
N LYS A 118 5.54 12.75 -3.50
CA LYS A 118 4.36 12.31 -2.75
C LYS A 118 4.50 10.84 -2.37
N VAL A 119 3.96 10.47 -1.20
CA VAL A 119 3.94 9.09 -0.71
C VAL A 119 2.50 8.64 -0.54
N ILE A 120 2.12 7.56 -1.21
CA ILE A 120 0.85 6.87 -1.01
C ILE A 120 1.11 5.65 -0.13
N ILE A 121 0.26 5.45 0.87
CA ILE A 121 0.32 4.27 1.75
C ILE A 121 -0.93 3.43 1.57
N ASP A 122 -0.76 2.17 1.20
CA ASP A 122 -1.77 1.12 1.39
C ASP A 122 -1.51 0.49 2.78
N PRO A 123 -2.33 0.81 3.79
CA PRO A 123 -1.97 0.58 5.17
C PRO A 123 -2.27 -0.85 5.64
N LYS A 124 -1.57 -1.29 6.71
CA LYS A 124 -1.87 -2.50 7.44
C LYS A 124 -1.75 -2.32 8.94
N GLY A 125 -2.69 -2.94 9.67
CA GLY A 125 -2.69 -2.88 11.14
C GLY A 125 -3.17 -1.52 11.68
N THR A 126 -2.92 -1.31 12.97
CA THR A 126 -3.39 -0.12 13.71
C THR A 126 -2.28 0.83 14.14
N ASN A 127 -1.01 0.44 13.97
CA ASN A 127 0.12 1.33 14.25
C ASN A 127 0.37 2.24 13.06
N TRP A 128 -0.30 3.40 13.02
CA TRP A 128 -0.11 4.39 11.97
C TRP A 128 0.91 5.48 12.32
N GLU A 129 1.55 5.41 13.48
CA GLU A 129 2.73 6.25 13.77
C GLU A 129 3.83 6.06 12.72
N LYS A 130 4.00 4.84 12.23
CA LYS A 130 4.95 4.56 11.15
C LYS A 130 4.64 5.25 9.81
N TYR A 131 3.40 5.74 9.62
CA TYR A 131 2.98 6.46 8.42
C TYR A 131 2.85 7.96 8.62
N ARG A 132 3.21 8.48 9.80
CA ARG A 132 3.13 9.89 10.12
C ARG A 132 3.75 10.76 9.01
N SER A 133 3.05 11.83 8.64
CA SER A 133 3.42 12.78 7.59
C SER A 133 3.43 12.20 6.15
N ALA A 134 2.80 11.06 5.92
CA ALA A 134 2.55 10.57 4.56
C ALA A 134 1.62 11.53 3.80
N THR A 135 1.70 11.52 2.46
CA THR A 135 0.83 12.37 1.65
C THR A 135 -0.58 11.83 1.61
N ILE A 136 -0.76 10.56 1.32
CA ILE A 136 -2.09 9.93 1.22
C ILE A 136 -2.03 8.54 1.84
N ILE A 137 -3.04 8.21 2.64
CA ILE A 137 -3.27 6.82 3.08
C ILE A 137 -4.60 6.35 2.50
N THR A 138 -4.66 5.08 2.08
CA THR A 138 -5.83 4.50 1.39
C THR A 138 -6.53 3.41 2.22
N PRO A 139 -7.09 3.72 3.40
CA PRO A 139 -7.72 2.72 4.25
C PRO A 139 -9.06 2.26 3.71
N ASN A 140 -9.46 1.05 4.08
CA ASN A 140 -10.85 0.65 4.04
C ASN A 140 -11.57 1.04 5.35
N LEU A 141 -12.91 0.86 5.39
CA LEU A 141 -13.73 1.22 6.55
C LEU A 141 -13.30 0.51 7.85
N LYS A 142 -12.87 -0.75 7.75
CA LYS A 142 -12.45 -1.53 8.94
C LYS A 142 -11.14 -0.98 9.50
N GLU A 143 -10.21 -0.63 8.63
CA GLU A 143 -8.93 -0.01 9.01
C GLU A 143 -9.16 1.38 9.60
N LEU A 144 -10.02 2.19 8.97
CA LEU A 144 -10.42 3.50 9.49
C LEU A 144 -11.03 3.40 10.89
N SER A 145 -11.98 2.47 11.10
CA SER A 145 -12.59 2.21 12.40
C SER A 145 -11.56 1.80 13.45
N ALA A 146 -10.70 0.84 13.09
CA ALA A 146 -9.71 0.29 14.01
C ALA A 146 -8.71 1.36 14.49
N VAL A 147 -8.23 2.21 13.58
CA VAL A 147 -7.24 3.25 13.89
C VAL A 147 -7.87 4.45 14.60
N SER A 148 -9.07 4.86 14.19
CA SER A 148 -9.76 5.97 14.85
C SER A 148 -10.25 5.63 16.26
N GLY A 149 -10.37 4.34 16.59
CA GLY A 149 -10.99 3.87 17.82
C GLY A 149 -12.51 4.16 17.87
N MET A 150 -13.12 4.39 16.71
CA MET A 150 -14.56 4.67 16.55
C MET A 150 -15.23 3.50 15.81
N ASP A 151 -16.49 3.23 16.15
CA ASP A 151 -17.32 2.33 15.33
C ASP A 151 -17.85 3.13 14.13
N VAL A 152 -17.11 3.10 13.01
CA VAL A 152 -17.40 3.88 11.81
C VAL A 152 -18.32 3.08 10.88
N ARG A 153 -19.58 3.48 10.82
CA ARG A 153 -20.52 2.97 9.81
C ARG A 153 -20.23 3.59 8.45
N ASN A 154 -20.71 2.96 7.37
CA ASN A 154 -20.52 3.47 6.00
C ASN A 154 -21.44 4.67 5.73
N GLU A 155 -21.31 5.73 6.55
CA GLU A 155 -22.06 6.98 6.47
C GLU A 155 -21.08 8.17 6.42
N ASP A 156 -21.35 9.13 5.54
CA ASP A 156 -20.42 10.23 5.23
C ASP A 156 -19.95 10.98 6.47
N LYS A 157 -20.89 11.34 7.37
CA LYS A 157 -20.56 12.09 8.60
C LYS A 157 -19.60 11.33 9.52
N GLU A 158 -19.78 10.03 9.65
CA GLU A 158 -18.95 9.21 10.53
C GLU A 158 -17.55 9.02 9.94
N ILE A 159 -17.48 8.77 8.62
CA ILE A 159 -16.23 8.65 7.89
C ILE A 159 -15.44 9.96 7.97
N HIS A 160 -16.06 11.10 7.69
CA HIS A 160 -15.40 12.40 7.77
C HIS A 160 -14.92 12.70 9.19
N SER A 161 -15.72 12.43 10.22
CA SER A 161 -15.32 12.64 11.62
C SER A 161 -14.12 11.79 12.02
N ALA A 162 -14.09 10.50 11.63
CA ALA A 162 -12.97 9.62 11.90
C ALA A 162 -11.72 10.05 11.11
N ALA A 163 -11.89 10.41 9.85
CA ALA A 163 -10.80 10.88 8.97
C ALA A 163 -10.17 12.18 9.50
N ASP A 164 -10.96 13.17 9.90
CA ASP A 164 -10.48 14.44 10.46
C ASP A 164 -9.63 14.23 11.71
N ARG A 165 -10.01 13.27 12.55
CA ARG A 165 -9.23 12.89 13.73
C ARG A 165 -7.88 12.32 13.32
N ILE A 166 -7.88 11.35 12.42
CA ILE A 166 -6.68 10.64 11.95
C ILE A 166 -5.73 11.60 11.22
N LEU A 167 -6.25 12.46 10.35
CA LEU A 167 -5.45 13.46 9.65
C LEU A 167 -4.64 14.33 10.62
N LYS A 168 -5.28 14.79 11.70
CA LYS A 168 -4.64 15.60 12.74
C LYS A 168 -3.67 14.81 13.60
N GLU A 169 -4.08 13.61 14.04
CA GLU A 169 -3.30 12.76 14.93
C GLU A 169 -1.97 12.34 14.30
N TYR A 170 -1.99 11.96 13.03
CA TYR A 170 -0.81 11.47 12.31
C TYR A 170 -0.19 12.50 11.36
N ASN A 171 -0.65 13.77 11.38
CA ASN A 171 -0.15 14.83 10.50
C ASN A 171 -0.16 14.42 9.01
N LEU A 172 -1.25 13.83 8.55
CA LEU A 172 -1.39 13.39 7.16
C LEU A 172 -1.94 14.52 6.29
N THR A 173 -1.61 14.49 5.00
CA THR A 173 -2.16 15.47 4.04
C THR A 173 -3.58 15.10 3.64
N SER A 174 -3.86 13.82 3.37
CA SER A 174 -5.19 13.37 2.98
C SER A 174 -5.40 11.86 3.22
N LEU A 175 -6.67 11.45 3.18
CA LEU A 175 -7.11 10.05 3.15
C LEU A 175 -7.97 9.81 1.91
N LEU A 176 -7.84 8.63 1.31
CA LEU A 176 -8.77 8.10 0.32
C LEU A 176 -9.39 6.82 0.88
N VAL A 177 -10.55 6.97 1.54
CA VAL A 177 -11.23 5.86 2.21
C VAL A 177 -12.02 5.04 1.20
N THR A 178 -11.75 3.74 1.08
CA THR A 178 -12.55 2.84 0.24
C THR A 178 -13.78 2.34 0.99
N ARG A 179 -14.97 2.41 0.35
CA ARG A 179 -16.29 2.26 0.97
C ARG A 179 -17.11 1.11 0.39
N SER A 180 -16.43 0.14 -0.21
CA SER A 180 -17.05 -1.01 -0.88
C SER A 180 -18.08 -0.55 -1.94
N GLU A 181 -19.36 -0.94 -1.79
CA GLU A 181 -20.44 -0.61 -2.72
C GLU A 181 -20.75 0.88 -2.83
N LYS A 182 -20.37 1.70 -1.86
CA LYS A 182 -20.56 3.16 -1.89
C LYS A 182 -19.41 3.92 -2.58
N GLY A 183 -18.40 3.21 -3.08
CA GLY A 183 -17.28 3.84 -3.78
C GLY A 183 -16.14 4.30 -2.86
N MET A 184 -15.79 5.56 -2.86
CA MET A 184 -14.64 6.11 -2.12
C MET A 184 -14.95 7.50 -1.57
N SER A 185 -14.25 7.91 -0.49
CA SER A 185 -14.26 9.28 0.01
C SER A 185 -12.83 9.81 0.06
N TYR A 186 -12.57 10.88 -0.66
CA TYR A 186 -11.34 11.67 -0.52
C TYR A 186 -11.55 12.74 0.55
N ILE A 187 -10.65 12.80 1.54
CA ILE A 187 -10.77 13.73 2.66
C ILE A 187 -9.41 14.37 2.93
N ALA A 188 -9.39 15.70 2.92
CA ALA A 188 -8.27 16.55 3.30
C ALA A 188 -8.76 17.68 4.20
N PRO A 189 -7.91 18.46 4.89
CA PRO A 189 -8.33 19.43 5.90
C PRO A 189 -9.40 20.45 5.46
N GLU A 190 -9.45 20.80 4.18
CA GLU A 190 -10.41 21.80 3.66
C GLU A 190 -11.26 21.27 2.51
N VAL A 191 -11.06 19.99 2.13
CA VAL A 191 -11.71 19.38 0.96
C VAL A 191 -12.19 17.99 1.32
N SER A 192 -13.46 17.72 1.05
CA SER A 192 -13.98 16.36 1.06
C SER A 192 -14.80 16.11 -0.20
N GLN A 193 -14.62 14.95 -0.81
CA GLN A 193 -15.34 14.53 -2.00
C GLN A 193 -15.68 13.06 -1.92
N ASP A 194 -16.95 12.74 -2.05
CA ASP A 194 -17.44 11.39 -2.17
C ASP A 194 -17.53 11.00 -3.65
N ILE A 195 -16.93 9.88 -4.00
CA ILE A 195 -16.85 9.34 -5.35
C ILE A 195 -17.67 8.05 -5.38
N PRO A 196 -18.88 8.06 -5.96
CA PRO A 196 -19.73 6.89 -5.96
C PRO A 196 -19.17 5.78 -6.86
N THR A 197 -19.53 4.53 -6.56
CA THR A 197 -19.20 3.41 -7.45
C THR A 197 -20.03 3.49 -8.73
N GLU A 198 -19.41 3.16 -9.85
CA GLU A 198 -20.08 2.98 -11.15
C GLU A 198 -20.26 1.50 -11.51
N ALA A 199 -19.80 0.59 -10.65
CA ALA A 199 -19.89 -0.85 -10.89
C ALA A 199 -21.37 -1.30 -10.93
N ARG A 200 -21.75 -1.97 -12.02
CA ARG A 200 -23.12 -2.49 -12.21
C ARG A 200 -23.26 -3.90 -11.64
N GLU A 201 -22.21 -4.70 -11.74
CA GLU A 201 -22.16 -6.07 -11.22
C GLU A 201 -20.74 -6.32 -10.69
N VAL A 202 -20.62 -6.91 -9.51
CA VAL A 202 -19.34 -7.24 -8.88
C VAL A 202 -19.28 -8.75 -8.70
N TYR A 203 -18.40 -9.39 -9.46
CA TYR A 203 -18.16 -10.83 -9.39
C TYR A 203 -17.01 -11.18 -8.43
N ASP A 204 -15.99 -10.35 -8.37
CA ASP A 204 -14.83 -10.52 -7.49
C ASP A 204 -14.28 -9.14 -7.11
N VAL A 205 -13.99 -8.96 -5.82
CA VAL A 205 -13.39 -7.73 -5.27
C VAL A 205 -11.89 -7.86 -5.02
N SER A 206 -11.29 -9.01 -5.37
CA SER A 206 -9.86 -9.24 -5.18
C SER A 206 -9.05 -8.22 -5.99
N GLY A 207 -8.11 -7.54 -5.33
CA GLY A 207 -7.27 -6.51 -5.96
C GLY A 207 -7.96 -5.17 -6.22
N ALA A 208 -9.20 -4.95 -5.75
CA ALA A 208 -9.86 -3.65 -5.90
C ALA A 208 -9.06 -2.53 -5.20
N GLY A 209 -8.57 -2.77 -3.98
CA GLY A 209 -7.69 -1.83 -3.26
C GLY A 209 -6.40 -1.56 -4.02
N ASP A 210 -5.71 -2.61 -4.47
CA ASP A 210 -4.48 -2.49 -5.27
C ASP A 210 -4.72 -1.66 -6.55
N THR A 211 -5.89 -1.84 -7.18
CA THR A 211 -6.28 -1.07 -8.38
C THR A 211 -6.49 0.40 -8.06
N VAL A 212 -7.15 0.72 -6.94
CA VAL A 212 -7.32 2.11 -6.47
C VAL A 212 -5.96 2.76 -6.24
N VAL A 213 -5.07 2.10 -5.49
CA VAL A 213 -3.71 2.61 -5.21
C VAL A 213 -2.92 2.81 -6.51
N ALA A 214 -2.96 1.84 -7.42
CA ALA A 214 -2.26 1.92 -8.70
C ALA A 214 -2.78 3.06 -9.57
N THR A 215 -4.11 3.24 -9.64
CA THR A 215 -4.73 4.32 -10.42
C THR A 215 -4.41 5.69 -9.83
N LEU A 216 -4.49 5.82 -8.51
CA LEU A 216 -4.14 7.04 -7.79
C LEU A 216 -2.66 7.40 -8.03
N ALA A 217 -1.77 6.41 -7.92
CA ALA A 217 -0.34 6.61 -8.17
C ALA A 217 -0.07 7.07 -9.60
N ALA A 218 -0.68 6.41 -10.58
CA ALA A 218 -0.54 6.78 -12.00
C ALA A 218 -1.04 8.21 -12.27
N ALA A 219 -2.20 8.57 -11.75
CA ALA A 219 -2.77 9.90 -11.90
C ALA A 219 -1.87 10.99 -11.31
N LEU A 220 -1.39 10.78 -10.08
CA LEU A 220 -0.50 11.74 -9.41
C LEU A 220 0.87 11.85 -10.08
N ALA A 221 1.43 10.75 -10.58
CA ALA A 221 2.68 10.76 -11.33
C ALA A 221 2.53 11.54 -12.66
N ALA A 222 1.36 11.46 -13.29
CA ALA A 222 1.01 12.25 -14.47
C ALA A 222 0.71 13.74 -14.18
N GLY A 223 0.80 14.16 -12.92
CA GLY A 223 0.53 15.56 -12.51
C GLY A 223 -0.95 15.92 -12.41
N ILE A 224 -1.84 14.92 -12.42
CA ILE A 224 -3.27 15.16 -12.23
C ILE A 224 -3.50 15.52 -10.75
N PRO A 225 -4.11 16.68 -10.46
CA PRO A 225 -4.45 17.05 -9.08
C PRO A 225 -5.58 16.15 -8.55
N ILE A 226 -5.58 15.95 -7.24
CA ILE A 226 -6.70 15.31 -6.54
C ILE A 226 -7.69 16.40 -6.16
#